data_e2fcac1e92f80162f9282b86eda85872
#
_entry.id   e2fcac1e92f80162f9282b86eda85872
#
_cell.length_a   1.000
_cell.length_b   1.000
_cell.length_c   1.000
_cell.angle_alpha   90.00
_cell.angle_beta   90.00
_cell.angle_gamma   90.00
#
_symmetry.space_group_name_H-M   'P 1'
#
loop_
_entity.id
_entity.type
_entity.pdbx_description
1 polymer ?
#
loop_
_entity_poly.entity_id
_entity_poly.type
_entity_poly.pdbx_seq_one_letter_code
_entity_poly.pdbx_strand_id
1 'polypeptide(L)'
;MGVPADDPRRTKELLAVQFIRALLGPEAPEAMGLPVPPVMTHVHQPTLDRMGELRDAVAGHLDAVASHRMWMALTSPAALRTFMEFHVYAVWDFMSLLKSLQRLTTCVDVPWTPKGTPETRRLINEIVIGEESDITSPGQVESHFEMYLRAMTEAGANVEPIKTFVRCVREGHLIHTALQKAGVPAPAQEFVLSTLDLINVGRPHAICAAFTIGREAAIPAMFLAGVRNLPADVPILKQYLERHIEVDSNEHSGLAMRMLSAFCGEDVARWHEATGAAISSLQARRRLWDAVVEKVG
;
A
#
# COMPACT_ATOMS: atom_id res chain seq x y z
N MET A 1 19.66 -3.87 -27.24
CA MET A 1 20.50 -4.77 -26.44
C MET A 1 19.63 -5.20 -25.26
N GLY A 2 19.32 -6.51 -25.13
CA GLY A 2 18.48 -7.00 -24.04
C GLY A 2 19.22 -6.95 -22.71
N VAL A 3 18.48 -6.65 -21.63
CA VAL A 3 18.99 -6.67 -20.25
C VAL A 3 19.45 -8.11 -19.92
N PRO A 4 20.64 -8.30 -19.30
CA PRO A 4 21.16 -9.62 -18.93
C PRO A 4 20.18 -10.39 -18.04
N ALA A 5 20.23 -11.75 -18.11
CA ALA A 5 19.30 -12.62 -17.35
C ALA A 5 19.42 -12.42 -15.82
N ASP A 6 20.59 -12.01 -15.34
CA ASP A 6 20.92 -11.84 -13.92
C ASP A 6 20.82 -10.39 -13.41
N ASP A 7 20.17 -9.49 -14.17
CA ASP A 7 19.98 -8.10 -13.74
C ASP A 7 18.93 -8.04 -12.59
N PRO A 8 19.28 -7.49 -11.42
CA PRO A 8 18.34 -7.34 -10.29
C PRO A 8 17.04 -6.62 -10.65
N ARG A 9 17.07 -5.70 -11.63
CA ARG A 9 15.89 -4.98 -12.12
C ARG A 9 14.88 -5.95 -12.78
N ARG A 10 15.37 -6.95 -13.52
CA ARG A 10 14.52 -7.97 -14.15
C ARG A 10 13.82 -8.85 -13.12
N THR A 11 14.51 -9.17 -12.02
CA THR A 11 13.93 -9.92 -10.91
C THR A 11 12.79 -9.13 -10.25
N LYS A 12 12.99 -7.84 -9.98
CA LYS A 12 11.98 -6.94 -9.41
C LYS A 12 10.76 -6.78 -10.32
N GLU A 13 10.95 -6.62 -11.62
CA GLU A 13 9.85 -6.56 -12.59
C GLU A 13 9.08 -7.88 -12.64
N LEU A 14 9.77 -9.03 -12.59
CA LEU A 14 9.14 -10.34 -12.58
C LEU A 14 8.30 -10.57 -11.32
N LEU A 15 8.80 -10.15 -10.16
CA LEU A 15 8.09 -10.23 -8.90
C LEU A 15 6.83 -9.36 -8.89
N ALA A 16 6.92 -8.11 -9.38
CA ALA A 16 5.75 -7.24 -9.53
C ALA A 16 4.69 -7.84 -10.47
N VAL A 17 5.11 -8.48 -11.57
CA VAL A 17 4.22 -9.19 -12.49
C VAL A 17 3.50 -10.36 -11.81
N GLN A 18 4.23 -11.15 -11.01
CA GLN A 18 3.64 -12.28 -10.27
C GLN A 18 2.60 -11.81 -9.25
N PHE A 19 2.89 -10.71 -8.55
CA PHE A 19 1.98 -10.09 -7.61
C PHE A 19 0.68 -9.62 -8.28
N ILE A 20 0.80 -8.87 -9.38
CA ILE A 20 -0.35 -8.35 -10.14
C ILE A 20 -1.19 -9.50 -10.71
N ARG A 21 -0.56 -10.56 -11.22
CA ARG A 21 -1.27 -11.76 -11.69
C ARG A 21 -2.03 -12.46 -10.57
N ALA A 22 -1.44 -12.61 -9.40
CA ALA A 22 -2.10 -13.25 -8.27
C ALA A 22 -3.34 -12.47 -7.80
N LEU A 23 -3.29 -11.15 -7.88
CA LEU A 23 -4.35 -10.24 -7.42
C LEU A 23 -5.44 -10.02 -8.47
N LEU A 24 -5.05 -9.69 -9.70
CA LEU A 24 -5.96 -9.18 -10.74
C LEU A 24 -6.24 -10.19 -11.86
N GLY A 25 -5.54 -11.33 -11.87
CA GLY A 25 -5.66 -12.35 -12.90
C GLY A 25 -4.48 -12.35 -13.87
N PRO A 26 -4.41 -13.39 -14.74
CA PRO A 26 -3.24 -13.65 -15.58
C PRO A 26 -2.95 -12.57 -16.63
N GLU A 27 -3.98 -11.88 -17.11
CA GLU A 27 -3.89 -10.88 -18.21
C GLU A 27 -3.57 -9.46 -17.71
N ALA A 28 -3.74 -9.19 -16.40
CA ALA A 28 -3.60 -7.84 -15.84
C ALA A 28 -2.20 -7.24 -16.03
N PRO A 29 -1.07 -7.98 -15.89
CA PRO A 29 0.25 -7.43 -16.15
C PRO A 29 0.47 -6.95 -17.57
N GLU A 30 -0.11 -7.63 -18.57
CA GLU A 30 -0.04 -7.25 -19.99
C GLU A 30 -0.79 -5.94 -20.24
N ALA A 31 -2.00 -5.82 -19.67
CA ALA A 31 -2.80 -4.60 -19.76
C ALA A 31 -2.08 -3.38 -19.12
N MET A 32 -1.23 -3.63 -18.11
CA MET A 32 -0.39 -2.61 -17.45
C MET A 32 0.98 -2.39 -18.10
N GLY A 33 1.26 -3.07 -19.25
CA GLY A 33 2.53 -2.94 -19.98
C GLY A 33 3.74 -3.56 -19.28
N LEU A 34 3.53 -4.55 -18.40
CA LEU A 34 4.58 -5.26 -17.69
C LEU A 34 5.02 -6.51 -18.48
N PRO A 35 6.34 -6.90 -18.46
CA PRO A 35 6.82 -8.09 -19.12
C PRO A 35 6.30 -9.37 -18.46
N VAL A 36 5.64 -10.25 -19.23
CA VAL A 36 4.90 -11.42 -18.73
C VAL A 36 5.56 -12.75 -19.12
N PRO A 37 5.92 -13.64 -18.16
CA PRO A 37 6.29 -15.04 -18.46
C PRO A 37 5.06 -15.93 -18.71
N PRO A 38 5.17 -17.07 -19.45
CA PRO A 38 4.04 -17.92 -19.84
C PRO A 38 3.31 -18.58 -18.65
N VAL A 39 1.99 -18.74 -18.80
CA VAL A 39 1.00 -19.13 -17.76
C VAL A 39 0.85 -20.65 -17.62
N MET A 40 0.66 -21.12 -16.38
CA MET A 40 0.07 -22.45 -16.08
C MET A 40 -1.43 -22.31 -15.73
N THR A 41 -2.28 -23.11 -16.36
CA THR A 41 -3.75 -23.09 -16.27
C THR A 41 -4.28 -23.74 -14.97
N HIS A 42 -5.26 -23.13 -14.30
CA HIS A 42 -5.90 -23.64 -13.08
C HIS A 42 -7.43 -23.82 -13.18
N VAL A 43 -7.95 -24.68 -12.34
CA VAL A 43 -9.32 -25.22 -12.29
C VAL A 43 -10.30 -24.28 -11.56
N HIS A 44 -11.53 -24.24 -12.06
CA HIS A 44 -12.63 -23.34 -11.67
C HIS A 44 -13.31 -23.75 -10.34
N GLN A 45 -13.55 -22.79 -9.42
CA GLN A 45 -14.37 -22.93 -8.22
C GLN A 45 -15.33 -21.73 -8.06
N PRO A 46 -16.54 -21.89 -7.45
CA PRO A 46 -17.54 -20.81 -7.32
C PRO A 46 -17.04 -19.53 -6.61
N THR A 47 -16.10 -19.67 -5.68
CA THR A 47 -15.44 -18.54 -4.99
C THR A 47 -14.58 -17.70 -5.94
N LEU A 48 -14.13 -18.27 -7.07
CA LEU A 48 -13.37 -17.56 -8.11
C LEU A 48 -14.21 -16.53 -8.86
N ASP A 49 -15.52 -16.75 -9.03
CA ASP A 49 -16.40 -15.79 -9.70
C ASP A 49 -16.51 -14.47 -8.92
N ARG A 50 -16.72 -14.52 -7.60
CA ARG A 50 -16.78 -13.31 -6.76
C ARG A 50 -15.46 -12.55 -6.73
N MET A 51 -14.37 -13.28 -6.72
CA MET A 51 -13.03 -12.71 -6.80
C MET A 51 -12.77 -12.09 -8.19
N GLY A 52 -13.26 -12.73 -9.26
CA GLY A 52 -13.24 -12.20 -10.63
C GLY A 52 -14.04 -10.90 -10.73
N GLU A 53 -15.29 -10.89 -10.26
CA GLU A 53 -16.15 -9.71 -10.23
C GLU A 53 -15.48 -8.52 -9.49
N LEU A 54 -14.84 -8.79 -8.33
CA LEU A 54 -14.10 -7.78 -7.59
C LEU A 54 -12.90 -7.27 -8.38
N ARG A 55 -12.10 -8.17 -8.99
CA ARG A 55 -10.94 -7.80 -9.82
C ARG A 55 -11.34 -6.91 -10.99
N ASP A 56 -12.38 -7.29 -11.71
CA ASP A 56 -12.89 -6.51 -12.84
C ASP A 56 -13.35 -5.12 -12.40
N ALA A 57 -14.04 -5.04 -11.26
CA ALA A 57 -14.54 -3.77 -10.72
C ALA A 57 -13.42 -2.81 -10.29
N VAL A 58 -12.27 -3.32 -9.83
CA VAL A 58 -11.15 -2.49 -9.35
C VAL A 58 -10.08 -2.24 -10.41
N ALA A 59 -10.05 -2.99 -11.51
CA ALA A 59 -8.98 -2.95 -12.51
C ALA A 59 -8.72 -1.54 -13.05
N GLY A 60 -9.75 -0.82 -13.50
CA GLY A 60 -9.63 0.55 -14.00
C GLY A 60 -9.17 1.56 -12.95
N HIS A 61 -9.48 1.33 -11.67
CA HIS A 61 -9.02 2.18 -10.57
C HIS A 61 -7.55 1.93 -10.22
N LEU A 62 -7.09 0.68 -10.28
CA LEU A 62 -5.68 0.32 -10.10
C LEU A 62 -4.82 0.88 -11.23
N ASP A 63 -5.28 0.72 -12.48
CA ASP A 63 -4.60 1.30 -13.65
C ASP A 63 -4.49 2.83 -13.53
N ALA A 64 -5.56 3.51 -13.13
CA ALA A 64 -5.56 4.97 -12.92
C ALA A 64 -4.60 5.44 -11.81
N VAL A 65 -4.28 4.59 -10.83
CA VAL A 65 -3.24 4.84 -9.81
C VAL A 65 -1.86 4.53 -10.38
N ALA A 66 -1.66 3.39 -11.03
CA ALA A 66 -0.37 2.97 -11.57
C ALA A 66 0.15 3.93 -12.67
N SER A 67 -0.75 4.39 -13.56
CA SER A 67 -0.44 5.31 -14.66
C SER A 67 -0.63 6.79 -14.32
N HIS A 68 -0.73 7.14 -13.02
CA HIS A 68 -1.07 8.49 -12.62
C HIS A 68 -0.03 9.53 -13.07
N ARG A 69 -0.50 10.66 -13.62
CA ARG A 69 0.34 11.77 -14.14
C ARG A 69 1.29 12.36 -13.10
N MET A 70 1.07 12.13 -11.81
CA MET A 70 1.95 12.56 -10.72
C MET A 70 3.40 12.10 -10.95
N TRP A 71 3.60 10.86 -11.44
CA TRP A 71 4.94 10.33 -11.73
C TRP A 71 5.71 11.14 -12.78
N MET A 72 4.97 11.73 -13.73
CA MET A 72 5.54 12.62 -14.75
C MET A 72 5.76 14.05 -14.24
N ALA A 73 5.10 14.43 -13.14
CA ALA A 73 5.23 15.75 -12.53
C ALA A 73 6.44 15.87 -11.58
N LEU A 74 7.04 14.74 -11.15
CA LEU A 74 8.22 14.71 -10.26
C LEU A 74 9.53 15.06 -10.98
N THR A 75 9.55 16.15 -11.74
CA THR A 75 10.68 16.55 -12.59
C THR A 75 11.74 17.40 -11.87
N SER A 76 11.48 17.80 -10.63
CA SER A 76 12.40 18.65 -9.87
C SER A 76 12.50 18.22 -8.41
N PRO A 77 13.58 18.56 -7.69
CA PRO A 77 13.69 18.33 -6.24
C PRO A 77 12.56 18.97 -5.44
N ALA A 78 12.04 20.11 -5.88
CA ALA A 78 10.90 20.78 -5.22
C ALA A 78 9.61 19.98 -5.38
N ALA A 79 9.34 19.45 -6.57
CA ALA A 79 8.17 18.60 -6.81
C ALA A 79 8.25 17.30 -6.00
N LEU A 80 9.46 16.69 -5.93
CA LEU A 80 9.68 15.51 -5.11
C LEU A 80 9.41 15.78 -3.62
N ARG A 81 9.91 16.89 -3.06
CA ARG A 81 9.64 17.29 -1.68
C ARG A 81 8.14 17.45 -1.43
N THR A 82 7.43 18.15 -2.31
CA THR A 82 5.99 18.29 -2.21
C THR A 82 5.27 16.95 -2.21
N PHE A 83 5.64 16.04 -3.12
CA PHE A 83 5.10 14.68 -3.12
C PHE A 83 5.32 13.98 -1.77
N MET A 84 6.55 14.01 -1.24
CA MET A 84 6.89 13.33 0.01
C MET A 84 6.12 13.91 1.20
N GLU A 85 5.91 15.23 1.24
CA GLU A 85 5.15 15.93 2.29
C GLU A 85 3.65 15.56 2.30
N PHE A 86 3.09 15.16 1.16
CA PHE A 86 1.73 14.63 1.07
C PHE A 86 1.70 13.11 1.31
N HIS A 87 2.63 12.39 0.71
CA HIS A 87 2.62 10.92 0.71
C HIS A 87 2.96 10.32 2.09
N VAL A 88 3.70 11.03 2.94
CA VAL A 88 4.04 10.56 4.29
C VAL A 88 2.82 10.20 5.13
N TYR A 89 1.68 10.84 4.91
CA TYR A 89 0.43 10.51 5.58
C TYR A 89 -0.16 9.17 5.10
N ALA A 90 0.08 8.80 3.84
CA ALA A 90 -0.29 7.49 3.33
C ALA A 90 0.64 6.37 3.85
N VAL A 91 1.91 6.71 4.12
CA VAL A 91 2.86 5.81 4.80
C VAL A 91 2.45 5.60 6.26
N TRP A 92 2.06 6.67 6.95
CA TRP A 92 1.63 6.59 8.35
C TRP A 92 0.29 5.83 8.49
N ASP A 93 -0.70 6.09 7.64
CA ASP A 93 -2.03 5.52 7.78
C ASP A 93 -2.06 4.02 7.44
N PHE A 94 -1.12 3.56 6.61
CA PHE A 94 -0.93 2.15 6.31
C PHE A 94 -0.75 1.31 7.58
N MET A 95 0.08 1.79 8.52
CA MET A 95 0.27 1.12 9.81
C MET A 95 -1.02 1.04 10.64
N SER A 96 -1.87 2.06 10.59
CA SER A 96 -3.16 2.03 11.28
C SER A 96 -4.08 0.96 10.69
N LEU A 97 -4.10 0.83 9.37
CA LEU A 97 -4.87 -0.19 8.66
C LEU A 97 -4.34 -1.60 8.97
N LEU A 98 -3.02 -1.80 8.90
CA LEU A 98 -2.33 -3.05 9.23
C LEU A 98 -2.58 -3.47 10.70
N LYS A 99 -2.45 -2.53 11.65
CA LYS A 99 -2.72 -2.80 13.07
C LYS A 99 -4.19 -3.13 13.34
N SER A 100 -5.12 -2.52 12.61
CA SER A 100 -6.52 -2.92 12.66
C SER A 100 -6.72 -4.38 12.21
N LEU A 101 -6.10 -4.80 11.11
CA LEU A 101 -6.13 -6.19 10.67
C LEU A 101 -5.43 -7.13 11.65
N GLN A 102 -4.30 -6.74 12.23
CA GLN A 102 -3.62 -7.53 13.25
C GLN A 102 -4.55 -7.79 14.45
N ARG A 103 -5.25 -6.78 14.95
CA ARG A 103 -6.24 -6.93 16.03
C ARG A 103 -7.44 -7.80 15.65
N LEU A 104 -7.83 -7.81 14.39
CA LEU A 104 -8.94 -8.64 13.89
C LEU A 104 -8.54 -10.11 13.71
N THR A 105 -7.30 -10.38 13.29
CA THR A 105 -6.82 -11.71 12.87
C THR A 105 -5.93 -12.40 13.88
N THR A 106 -5.36 -11.66 14.84
CA THR A 106 -4.51 -12.19 15.91
C THR A 106 -5.04 -11.74 17.28
N CYS A 107 -4.55 -12.35 18.36
CA CYS A 107 -4.80 -11.87 19.71
C CYS A 107 -3.60 -11.04 20.18
N VAL A 108 -3.83 -9.76 20.46
CA VAL A 108 -2.85 -8.83 21.04
C VAL A 108 -3.19 -8.47 22.51
N ASP A 109 -4.22 -9.13 23.07
CA ASP A 109 -4.71 -8.92 24.43
C ASP A 109 -4.11 -9.94 25.41
N VAL A 110 -4.19 -9.61 26.70
CA VAL A 110 -3.77 -10.48 27.82
C VAL A 110 -4.99 -10.73 28.72
N PRO A 111 -5.32 -12.00 29.07
CA PRO A 111 -4.65 -13.26 28.70
C PRO A 111 -4.81 -13.62 27.21
N TRP A 112 -3.78 -14.24 26.62
CA TRP A 112 -3.80 -14.62 25.22
C TRP A 112 -4.75 -15.80 24.94
N THR A 113 -5.47 -15.69 23.82
CA THR A 113 -6.26 -16.77 23.23
C THR A 113 -6.02 -16.85 21.72
N PRO A 114 -5.98 -18.06 21.09
CA PRO A 114 -5.81 -18.16 19.66
C PRO A 114 -7.00 -17.54 18.91
N LYS A 115 -6.71 -16.64 17.93
CA LYS A 115 -7.69 -15.93 17.09
C LYS A 115 -7.29 -16.05 15.62
N GLY A 116 -8.25 -16.15 14.71
CA GLY A 116 -8.01 -16.33 13.27
C GLY A 116 -7.40 -17.70 12.91
N THR A 117 -7.08 -17.91 11.64
CA THR A 117 -6.40 -19.12 11.18
C THR A 117 -4.88 -19.00 11.37
N PRO A 118 -4.13 -20.13 11.44
CA PRO A 118 -2.67 -20.09 11.52
C PRO A 118 -2.04 -19.30 10.37
N GLU A 119 -2.53 -19.51 9.14
CA GLU A 119 -2.03 -18.87 7.91
C GLU A 119 -2.23 -17.35 7.95
N THR A 120 -3.43 -16.91 8.36
CA THR A 120 -3.75 -15.48 8.47
C THR A 120 -2.91 -14.80 9.55
N ARG A 121 -2.73 -15.48 10.72
CA ARG A 121 -1.85 -14.96 11.77
C ARG A 121 -0.41 -14.83 11.29
N ARG A 122 0.07 -15.85 10.55
CA ARG A 122 1.43 -15.87 10.00
C ARG A 122 1.62 -14.68 9.06
N LEU A 123 0.73 -14.53 8.07
CA LEU A 123 0.78 -13.45 7.09
C LEU A 123 0.83 -12.07 7.76
N ILE A 124 -0.13 -11.77 8.63
CA ILE A 124 -0.21 -10.45 9.26
C ILE A 124 1.00 -10.16 10.14
N ASN A 125 1.51 -11.15 10.87
CA ASN A 125 2.69 -10.94 11.71
C ASN A 125 3.96 -10.77 10.88
N GLU A 126 4.10 -11.43 9.73
CA GLU A 126 5.22 -11.23 8.79
C GLU A 126 5.18 -9.81 8.20
N ILE A 127 4.01 -9.33 7.76
CA ILE A 127 3.86 -7.96 7.28
C ILE A 127 4.18 -6.96 8.41
N VAL A 128 3.68 -7.20 9.63
CA VAL A 128 3.99 -6.34 10.79
C VAL A 128 5.48 -6.30 11.09
N ILE A 129 6.20 -7.42 11.01
CA ILE A 129 7.66 -7.44 11.18
C ILE A 129 8.33 -6.60 10.09
N GLY A 130 7.95 -6.78 8.84
CA GLY A 130 8.51 -6.01 7.71
C GLY A 130 8.23 -4.50 7.81
N GLU A 131 7.04 -4.11 8.25
CA GLU A 131 6.64 -2.70 8.27
C GLU A 131 7.10 -1.95 9.54
N GLU A 132 7.09 -2.62 10.71
CA GLU A 132 7.34 -1.97 12.00
C GLU A 132 8.80 -2.12 12.48
N SER A 133 9.52 -3.13 12.00
CA SER A 133 10.86 -3.47 12.49
C SER A 133 11.72 -4.18 11.43
N ASP A 134 11.73 -3.65 10.21
CA ASP A 134 12.52 -4.20 9.11
C ASP A 134 14.02 -4.01 9.33
N ILE A 135 14.81 -4.94 8.80
CA ILE A 135 16.28 -4.81 8.71
C ILE A 135 16.60 -4.09 7.40
N THR A 136 16.59 -2.76 7.45
CA THR A 136 16.78 -1.90 6.26
C THR A 136 18.23 -1.83 5.79
N SER A 137 19.18 -2.09 6.71
CA SER A 137 20.60 -2.26 6.39
C SER A 137 21.30 -3.05 7.50
N PRO A 138 22.53 -3.55 7.31
CA PRO A 138 23.26 -4.29 8.35
C PRO A 138 23.35 -3.52 9.65
N GLY A 139 22.72 -4.05 10.71
CA GLY A 139 22.70 -3.46 12.05
C GLY A 139 21.67 -2.34 12.25
N GLN A 140 20.85 -2.02 11.25
CA GLN A 140 19.79 -1.01 11.36
C GLN A 140 18.42 -1.68 11.29
N VAL A 141 17.66 -1.58 12.38
CA VAL A 141 16.25 -1.99 12.46
C VAL A 141 15.41 -0.74 12.62
N GLU A 142 14.42 -0.56 11.74
CA GLU A 142 13.53 0.60 11.78
C GLU A 142 12.20 0.26 11.10
N SER A 143 11.17 1.04 11.37
CA SER A 143 9.91 0.97 10.62
C SER A 143 10.06 1.62 9.25
N HIS A 144 9.25 1.18 8.27
CA HIS A 144 9.18 1.84 6.97
C HIS A 144 8.77 3.33 7.10
N PHE A 145 7.98 3.68 8.11
CA PHE A 145 7.67 5.08 8.41
C PHE A 145 8.92 5.88 8.85
N GLU A 146 9.77 5.33 9.71
CA GLU A 146 11.03 5.97 10.13
C GLU A 146 12.02 6.07 8.96
N MET A 147 12.12 5.02 8.14
CA MET A 147 12.91 5.05 6.91
C MET A 147 12.43 6.15 5.96
N TYR A 148 11.10 6.32 5.80
CA TYR A 148 10.53 7.37 4.98
C TYR A 148 10.84 8.77 5.51
N LEU A 149 10.79 8.99 6.83
CA LEU A 149 11.20 10.27 7.46
C LEU A 149 12.68 10.59 7.22
N ARG A 150 13.55 9.59 7.21
CA ARG A 150 14.96 9.78 6.84
C ARG A 150 15.10 10.17 5.38
N ALA A 151 14.37 9.47 4.48
CA ALA A 151 14.34 9.81 3.06
C ALA A 151 13.81 11.24 2.83
N MET A 152 12.78 11.68 3.56
CA MET A 152 12.28 13.06 3.53
C MET A 152 13.36 14.06 3.94
N THR A 153 14.09 13.76 5.03
CA THR A 153 15.18 14.62 5.52
C THR A 153 16.32 14.72 4.51
N GLU A 154 16.71 13.60 3.89
CA GLU A 154 17.72 13.53 2.82
C GLU A 154 17.32 14.40 1.61
N ALA A 155 16.06 14.31 1.17
CA ALA A 155 15.52 15.10 0.06
C ALA A 155 15.29 16.59 0.43
N GLY A 156 15.43 16.97 1.69
CA GLY A 156 15.15 18.31 2.19
C GLY A 156 13.65 18.65 2.27
N ALA A 157 12.78 17.63 2.37
CA ALA A 157 11.34 17.81 2.58
C ALA A 157 11.03 18.15 4.04
N ASN A 158 9.93 18.88 4.26
CA ASN A 158 9.54 19.32 5.61
C ASN A 158 8.89 18.18 6.40
N VAL A 159 9.59 17.68 7.42
CA VAL A 159 9.12 16.62 8.32
C VAL A 159 8.36 17.13 9.56
N GLU A 160 8.33 18.43 9.82
CA GLU A 160 7.75 18.97 11.04
C GLU A 160 6.22 18.79 11.14
N PRO A 161 5.42 18.92 10.06
CA PRO A 161 3.99 18.68 10.13
C PRO A 161 3.66 17.24 10.54
N ILE A 162 4.29 16.24 9.93
CA ILE A 162 4.02 14.84 10.27
C ILE A 162 4.50 14.48 11.69
N LYS A 163 5.67 15.00 12.13
CA LYS A 163 6.14 14.82 13.51
C LYS A 163 5.20 15.45 14.51
N THR A 164 4.69 16.65 14.24
CA THR A 164 3.71 17.34 15.09
C THR A 164 2.40 16.55 15.15
N PHE A 165 1.91 16.07 14.02
CA PHE A 165 0.73 15.20 13.96
C PHE A 165 0.89 13.97 14.87
N VAL A 166 1.99 13.19 14.68
CA VAL A 166 2.25 12.00 15.49
C VAL A 166 2.38 12.32 16.97
N ARG A 167 3.01 13.44 17.33
CA ARG A 167 3.10 13.90 18.71
C ARG A 167 1.71 14.18 19.30
N CYS A 168 0.85 14.91 18.57
CA CYS A 168 -0.51 15.20 19.01
C CYS A 168 -1.34 13.91 19.20
N VAL A 169 -1.18 12.93 18.31
CA VAL A 169 -1.83 11.62 18.45
C VAL A 169 -1.35 10.91 19.72
N ARG A 170 -0.05 10.91 19.98
CA ARG A 170 0.55 10.32 21.20
C ARG A 170 0.08 11.02 22.49
N GLU A 171 -0.18 12.32 22.43
CA GLU A 171 -0.73 13.10 23.52
C GLU A 171 -2.25 12.91 23.72
N GLY A 172 -2.89 12.08 22.90
CA GLY A 172 -4.32 11.71 23.01
C GLY A 172 -5.28 12.72 22.37
N HIS A 173 -4.79 13.64 21.53
CA HIS A 173 -5.69 14.52 20.78
C HIS A 173 -6.54 13.72 19.78
N LEU A 174 -7.77 14.17 19.55
CA LEU A 174 -8.60 13.65 18.47
C LEU A 174 -7.89 13.84 17.13
N ILE A 175 -7.99 12.86 16.25
CA ILE A 175 -7.26 12.85 14.97
C ILE A 175 -7.50 14.12 14.16
N HIS A 176 -8.75 14.55 14.01
CA HIS A 176 -9.08 15.79 13.29
C HIS A 176 -8.36 17.02 13.90
N THR A 177 -8.34 17.13 15.23
CA THR A 177 -7.62 18.20 15.94
C THR A 177 -6.11 18.09 15.74
N ALA A 178 -5.55 16.88 15.77
CA ALA A 178 -4.14 16.64 15.53
C ALA A 178 -3.70 17.03 14.10
N LEU A 179 -4.51 16.67 13.09
CA LEU A 179 -4.28 17.05 11.69
C LEU A 179 -4.30 18.57 11.50
N GLN A 180 -5.27 19.27 12.10
CA GLN A 180 -5.37 20.72 12.04
C GLN A 180 -4.19 21.42 12.74
N LYS A 181 -3.85 21.01 13.98
CA LYS A 181 -2.72 21.56 14.74
C LYS A 181 -1.39 21.40 14.02
N ALA A 182 -1.23 20.31 13.29
CA ALA A 182 -0.03 20.01 12.50
C ALA A 182 0.02 20.76 11.16
N GLY A 183 -1.04 21.45 10.77
CA GLY A 183 -1.11 22.16 9.47
C GLY A 183 -1.08 21.20 8.28
N VAL A 184 -1.64 19.99 8.44
CA VAL A 184 -1.67 18.98 7.38
C VAL A 184 -2.47 19.49 6.19
N PRO A 185 -2.01 19.33 4.94
CA PRO A 185 -2.79 19.70 3.75
C PRO A 185 -4.16 19.00 3.71
N ALA A 186 -5.22 19.72 3.33
CA ALA A 186 -6.58 19.18 3.34
C ALA A 186 -6.74 17.83 2.62
N PRO A 187 -6.16 17.60 1.41
CA PRO A 187 -6.25 16.29 0.74
C PRO A 187 -5.58 15.15 1.54
N ALA A 188 -4.51 15.44 2.28
CA ALA A 188 -3.88 14.44 3.15
C ALA A 188 -4.71 14.19 4.42
N GLN A 189 -5.38 15.22 4.97
CA GLN A 189 -6.37 15.04 6.04
C GLN A 189 -7.51 14.12 5.59
N GLU A 190 -8.12 14.39 4.43
CA GLU A 190 -9.20 13.58 3.86
C GLU A 190 -8.78 12.13 3.65
N PHE A 191 -7.54 11.90 3.18
CA PHE A 191 -6.99 10.57 2.98
C PHE A 191 -6.92 9.79 4.31
N VAL A 192 -6.31 10.37 5.34
CA VAL A 192 -6.18 9.76 6.68
C VAL A 192 -7.55 9.52 7.30
N LEU A 193 -8.45 10.51 7.25
CA LEU A 193 -9.78 10.39 7.83
C LEU A 193 -10.59 9.29 7.16
N SER A 194 -10.53 9.17 5.83
CA SER A 194 -11.24 8.11 5.10
C SER A 194 -10.81 6.70 5.54
N THR A 195 -9.52 6.51 5.82
CA THR A 195 -8.99 5.23 6.35
C THR A 195 -9.47 4.97 7.78
N LEU A 196 -9.41 5.98 8.65
CA LEU A 196 -9.83 5.81 10.05
C LEU A 196 -11.34 5.63 10.18
N ASP A 197 -12.15 6.27 9.34
CA ASP A 197 -13.60 6.05 9.28
C ASP A 197 -13.91 4.60 8.87
N LEU A 198 -13.21 4.06 7.87
CA LEU A 198 -13.34 2.65 7.49
C LEU A 198 -12.98 1.72 8.65
N ILE A 199 -11.89 2.00 9.37
CA ILE A 199 -11.47 1.23 10.56
C ILE A 199 -12.53 1.32 11.66
N ASN A 200 -13.08 2.49 11.92
CA ASN A 200 -14.09 2.74 12.95
C ASN A 200 -15.43 2.03 12.67
N VAL A 201 -15.82 1.91 11.39
CA VAL A 201 -16.97 1.07 10.98
C VAL A 201 -16.76 -0.39 11.35
N GLY A 202 -15.50 -0.86 11.38
CA GLY A 202 -15.11 -2.14 11.96
C GLY A 202 -15.54 -3.38 11.17
N ARG A 203 -15.76 -3.27 9.85
CA ARG A 203 -16.10 -4.39 8.96
C ARG A 203 -14.84 -5.11 8.46
N PRO A 204 -14.54 -6.35 8.92
CA PRO A 204 -13.27 -7.00 8.61
C PRO A 204 -12.99 -7.15 7.11
N HIS A 205 -14.00 -7.52 6.31
CA HIS A 205 -13.88 -7.68 4.86
C HIS A 205 -13.59 -6.36 4.14
N ALA A 206 -14.19 -5.25 4.59
CA ALA A 206 -13.96 -3.93 4.02
C ALA A 206 -12.55 -3.40 4.37
N ILE A 207 -12.11 -3.57 5.61
CA ILE A 207 -10.76 -3.21 6.07
C ILE A 207 -9.72 -4.04 5.31
N CYS A 208 -9.97 -5.36 5.16
CA CYS A 208 -9.09 -6.27 4.43
C CYS A 208 -8.98 -5.88 2.94
N ALA A 209 -10.10 -5.55 2.29
CA ALA A 209 -10.10 -5.14 0.88
C ALA A 209 -9.36 -3.80 0.66
N ALA A 210 -9.56 -2.83 1.55
CA ALA A 210 -8.82 -1.57 1.50
C ALA A 210 -7.31 -1.78 1.71
N PHE A 211 -6.91 -2.69 2.58
CA PHE A 211 -5.52 -3.07 2.78
C PHE A 211 -4.97 -3.78 1.54
N THR A 212 -5.55 -4.93 1.17
CA THR A 212 -5.03 -5.81 0.13
C THR A 212 -5.02 -5.15 -1.25
N ILE A 213 -6.12 -4.47 -1.61
CA ILE A 213 -6.29 -3.91 -2.96
C ILE A 213 -5.98 -2.41 -2.97
N GLY A 214 -6.51 -1.68 -1.99
CA GLY A 214 -6.36 -0.23 -1.93
C GLY A 214 -4.96 0.25 -1.54
N ARG A 215 -4.12 -0.64 -0.97
CA ARG A 215 -2.73 -0.35 -0.58
C ARG A 215 -1.76 -1.30 -1.25
N GLU A 216 -1.68 -2.56 -0.82
CA GLU A 216 -0.68 -3.55 -1.25
C GLU A 216 -0.65 -3.72 -2.79
N ALA A 217 -1.79 -3.97 -3.43
CA ALA A 217 -1.87 -4.21 -4.86
C ALA A 217 -1.38 -3.05 -5.74
N ALA A 218 -1.54 -1.82 -5.25
CA ALA A 218 -1.14 -0.63 -5.99
C ALA A 218 0.36 -0.34 -5.90
N ILE A 219 1.03 -0.76 -4.79
CA ILE A 219 2.41 -0.39 -4.45
C ILE A 219 3.43 -0.82 -5.50
N PRO A 220 3.50 -2.07 -5.99
CA PRO A 220 4.56 -2.49 -6.90
C PRO A 220 4.55 -1.73 -8.22
N ALA A 221 3.40 -1.62 -8.89
CA ALA A 221 3.28 -0.92 -10.17
C ALA A 221 3.56 0.59 -10.02
N MET A 222 3.03 1.16 -8.95
CA MET A 222 3.20 2.55 -8.55
C MET A 222 4.67 2.89 -8.30
N PHE A 223 5.37 2.09 -7.51
CA PHE A 223 6.76 2.35 -7.13
C PHE A 223 7.75 2.05 -8.24
N LEU A 224 7.48 1.09 -9.11
CA LEU A 224 8.26 0.90 -10.34
C LEU A 224 8.26 2.14 -11.23
N ALA A 225 7.11 2.80 -11.38
CA ALA A 225 7.03 4.07 -12.11
C ALA A 225 7.84 5.17 -11.39
N GLY A 226 7.78 5.22 -10.06
CA GLY A 226 8.56 6.15 -9.23
C GLY A 226 10.06 5.96 -9.39
N VAL A 227 10.58 4.75 -9.19
CA VAL A 227 12.04 4.45 -9.24
C VAL A 227 12.67 4.84 -10.57
N ARG A 228 11.94 4.70 -11.68
CA ARG A 228 12.44 5.06 -13.03
C ARG A 228 12.68 6.56 -13.22
N ASN A 229 12.00 7.39 -12.44
CA ASN A 229 12.00 8.86 -12.60
C ASN A 229 12.67 9.61 -11.44
N LEU A 230 13.19 8.89 -10.43
CA LEU A 230 13.84 9.54 -9.28
C LEU A 230 15.15 10.21 -9.66
N PRO A 231 15.45 11.40 -9.07
CA PRO A 231 16.79 11.97 -9.10
C PRO A 231 17.83 11.00 -8.50
N ALA A 232 19.07 11.08 -8.96
CA ALA A 232 20.15 10.19 -8.49
C ALA A 232 20.60 10.45 -7.04
N ASP A 233 20.22 11.56 -6.47
CA ASP A 233 20.67 12.09 -5.17
C ASP A 233 19.71 11.81 -4.00
N VAL A 234 18.81 10.82 -4.16
CA VAL A 234 17.87 10.38 -3.11
C VAL A 234 17.95 8.85 -2.85
N PRO A 235 19.12 8.34 -2.46
CA PRO A 235 19.35 6.90 -2.31
C PRO A 235 18.46 6.23 -1.27
N ILE A 236 18.12 6.91 -0.15
CA ILE A 236 17.24 6.34 0.88
C ILE A 236 15.81 6.19 0.35
N LEU A 237 15.28 7.17 -0.38
CA LEU A 237 13.96 7.05 -1.00
C LEU A 237 13.94 5.93 -2.04
N LYS A 238 14.99 5.83 -2.84
CA LYS A 238 15.12 4.75 -3.81
C LYS A 238 15.13 3.38 -3.13
N GLN A 239 15.91 3.21 -2.09
CA GLN A 239 15.95 1.99 -1.28
C GLN A 239 14.57 1.66 -0.69
N TYR A 240 13.86 2.67 -0.15
CA TYR A 240 12.50 2.52 0.37
C TYR A 240 11.55 1.97 -0.70
N LEU A 241 11.53 2.54 -1.90
CA LEU A 241 10.66 2.09 -2.99
C LEU A 241 11.05 0.69 -3.47
N GLU A 242 12.34 0.40 -3.60
CA GLU A 242 12.86 -0.89 -4.02
C GLU A 242 12.54 -1.99 -3.01
N ARG A 243 12.62 -1.69 -1.69
CA ARG A 243 12.30 -2.63 -0.63
C ARG A 243 10.83 -3.07 -0.69
N HIS A 244 9.91 -2.13 -0.90
CA HIS A 244 8.49 -2.45 -1.06
C HIS A 244 8.22 -3.32 -2.31
N ILE A 245 8.91 -3.06 -3.42
CA ILE A 245 8.79 -3.91 -4.61
C ILE A 245 9.26 -5.34 -4.33
N GLU A 246 10.30 -5.53 -3.51
CA GLU A 246 10.84 -6.85 -3.15
C GLU A 246 9.91 -7.63 -2.19
N VAL A 247 9.40 -6.97 -1.17
CA VAL A 247 8.59 -7.61 -0.10
C VAL A 247 7.20 -7.96 -0.60
N ASP A 248 6.53 -7.04 -1.32
CA ASP A 248 5.13 -7.19 -1.73
C ASP A 248 4.93 -8.16 -2.91
N SER A 249 6.02 -8.56 -3.59
CA SER A 249 5.96 -9.41 -4.78
C SER A 249 5.95 -10.92 -4.51
N ASN A 250 6.12 -11.34 -3.26
CA ASN A 250 6.19 -12.76 -2.87
C ASN A 250 4.83 -13.35 -2.45
N GLU A 251 4.82 -14.49 -1.78
CA GLU A 251 3.65 -15.29 -1.39
C GLU A 251 2.53 -14.51 -0.65
N HIS A 252 2.81 -13.29 -0.21
CA HIS A 252 1.88 -12.44 0.56
C HIS A 252 0.61 -12.10 -0.21
N SER A 253 0.68 -11.85 -1.52
CA SER A 253 -0.50 -11.48 -2.32
C SER A 253 -1.56 -12.58 -2.38
N GLY A 254 -1.14 -13.82 -2.60
CA GLY A 254 -2.05 -14.97 -2.60
C GLY A 254 -2.68 -15.22 -1.22
N LEU A 255 -1.91 -15.01 -0.15
CA LEU A 255 -2.39 -15.12 1.23
C LEU A 255 -3.37 -13.99 1.59
N ALA A 256 -3.08 -12.76 1.17
CA ALA A 256 -3.94 -11.60 1.39
C ALA A 256 -5.32 -11.77 0.69
N MET A 257 -5.34 -12.30 -0.52
CA MET A 257 -6.59 -12.60 -1.22
C MET A 257 -7.36 -13.74 -0.57
N ARG A 258 -6.69 -14.78 -0.06
CA ARG A 258 -7.34 -15.84 0.74
C ARG A 258 -7.92 -15.29 2.04
N MET A 259 -7.24 -14.35 2.70
CA MET A 259 -7.75 -13.67 3.89
C MET A 259 -9.03 -12.88 3.57
N LEU A 260 -9.05 -12.13 2.47
CA LEU A 260 -10.23 -11.41 2.00
C LEU A 260 -11.39 -12.37 1.72
N SER A 261 -11.12 -13.45 1.00
CA SER A 261 -12.11 -14.50 0.72
C SER A 261 -12.66 -15.11 2.01
N ALA A 262 -11.82 -15.37 3.00
CA ALA A 262 -12.25 -15.90 4.29
C ALA A 262 -13.15 -14.92 5.08
N PHE A 263 -12.91 -13.61 4.99
CA PHE A 263 -13.77 -12.60 5.61
C PHE A 263 -15.11 -12.40 4.89
N CYS A 264 -15.12 -12.51 3.57
CA CYS A 264 -16.34 -12.39 2.78
C CYS A 264 -17.20 -13.66 2.82
N GLY A 265 -16.57 -14.85 2.79
CA GLY A 265 -17.25 -16.15 2.69
C GLY A 265 -18.19 -16.17 1.49
N GLU A 266 -19.36 -16.76 1.67
CA GLU A 266 -20.43 -16.84 0.66
C GLU A 266 -21.37 -15.63 0.67
N ASP A 267 -21.12 -14.64 1.55
CA ASP A 267 -22.01 -13.49 1.73
C ASP A 267 -21.78 -12.45 0.63
N VAL A 268 -22.74 -12.34 -0.29
CA VAL A 268 -22.74 -11.40 -1.42
C VAL A 268 -22.64 -9.94 -0.96
N ALA A 269 -23.30 -9.58 0.14
CA ALA A 269 -23.26 -8.21 0.65
C ALA A 269 -21.85 -7.85 1.13
N ARG A 270 -21.12 -8.77 1.78
CA ARG A 270 -19.74 -8.55 2.18
C ARG A 270 -18.80 -8.36 0.98
N TRP A 271 -19.00 -9.12 -0.11
CA TRP A 271 -18.23 -8.93 -1.34
C TRP A 271 -18.48 -7.55 -1.96
N HIS A 272 -19.74 -7.11 -2.02
CA HIS A 272 -20.09 -5.75 -2.48
C HIS A 272 -19.44 -4.66 -1.61
N GLU A 273 -19.51 -4.80 -0.28
CA GLU A 273 -18.90 -3.86 0.66
C GLU A 273 -17.36 -3.84 0.53
N ALA A 274 -16.73 -5.01 0.38
CA ALA A 274 -15.29 -5.15 0.15
C ALA A 274 -14.87 -4.45 -1.15
N THR A 275 -15.61 -4.67 -2.23
CA THR A 275 -15.38 -4.01 -3.52
C THR A 275 -15.50 -2.50 -3.39
N GLY A 276 -16.55 -2.01 -2.76
CA GLY A 276 -16.76 -0.58 -2.49
C GLY A 276 -15.63 0.04 -1.67
N ALA A 277 -15.15 -0.66 -0.65
CA ALA A 277 -14.04 -0.20 0.20
C ALA A 277 -12.70 -0.14 -0.58
N ALA A 278 -12.42 -1.13 -1.42
CA ALA A 278 -11.24 -1.14 -2.29
C ALA A 278 -11.25 0.04 -3.27
N ILE A 279 -12.38 0.25 -3.98
CA ILE A 279 -12.57 1.37 -4.92
C ILE A 279 -12.41 2.71 -4.20
N SER A 280 -13.08 2.90 -3.06
CA SER A 280 -13.01 4.14 -2.28
C SER A 280 -11.58 4.44 -1.83
N SER A 281 -10.82 3.42 -1.44
CA SER A 281 -9.43 3.53 -1.03
C SER A 281 -8.49 3.95 -2.18
N LEU A 282 -8.69 3.37 -3.38
CA LEU A 282 -7.95 3.74 -4.60
C LEU A 282 -8.29 5.17 -5.05
N GLN A 283 -9.56 5.55 -4.98
CA GLN A 283 -10.01 6.91 -5.29
C GLN A 283 -9.45 7.94 -4.31
N ALA A 284 -9.36 7.62 -3.01
CA ALA A 284 -8.74 8.50 -2.02
C ALA A 284 -7.25 8.72 -2.33
N ARG A 285 -6.52 7.67 -2.73
CA ARG A 285 -5.12 7.79 -3.17
C ARG A 285 -4.99 8.66 -4.41
N ARG A 286 -5.86 8.47 -5.39
CA ARG A 286 -5.86 9.28 -6.60
C ARG A 286 -6.08 10.76 -6.28
N ARG A 287 -7.07 11.10 -5.43
CA ARG A 287 -7.30 12.50 -5.00
C ARG A 287 -6.08 13.10 -4.28
N LEU A 288 -5.42 12.32 -3.42
CA LEU A 288 -4.17 12.75 -2.77
C LEU A 288 -3.09 13.12 -3.80
N TRP A 289 -2.95 12.35 -4.86
CA TRP A 289 -1.97 12.60 -5.90
C TRP A 289 -2.37 13.68 -6.89
N ASP A 290 -3.67 13.81 -7.21
CA ASP A 290 -4.18 14.96 -7.96
C ASP A 290 -3.79 16.27 -7.27
N ALA A 291 -3.93 16.34 -5.94
CA ALA A 291 -3.55 17.51 -5.16
C ALA A 291 -2.03 17.78 -5.17
N VAL A 292 -1.19 16.74 -5.22
CA VAL A 292 0.26 16.93 -5.44
C VAL A 292 0.51 17.58 -6.80
N VAL A 293 -0.13 17.08 -7.87
CA VAL A 293 0.04 17.64 -9.22
C VAL A 293 -0.40 19.09 -9.28
N GLU A 294 -1.53 19.42 -8.66
CA GLU A 294 -2.02 20.82 -8.57
C GLU A 294 -1.05 21.73 -7.81
N LYS A 295 -0.33 21.19 -6.84
CA LYS A 295 0.60 21.96 -6.01
C LYS A 295 1.94 22.19 -6.69
N VAL A 296 2.39 21.30 -7.59
CA VAL A 296 3.68 21.36 -8.26
C VAL A 296 3.61 21.95 -9.70
N GLY A 297 2.42 21.95 -10.31
CA GLY A 297 2.18 22.54 -11.64
C GLY A 297 1.77 23.96 -11.53
#